data_f15d69459ca1f69fc1ac605a867b493a
#
_entry.id   f15d69459ca1f69fc1ac605a867b493a
#
_cell.length_a   1.000
_cell.length_b   1.000
_cell.length_c   1.000
_cell.angle_alpha   90.00
_cell.angle_beta   90.00
_cell.angle_gamma   90.00
#
_symmetry.space_group_name_H-M   'P 1'
#
loop_
_entity.id
_entity.type
_entity.pdbx_description
1 polymer ?
#
loop_
_entity_poly.entity_id
_entity_poly.type
_entity_poly.pdbx_seq_one_letter_code
_entity_poly.pdbx_strand_id
1 'polypeptide(L)'
;MFMGLVGSEMCIRDRSASVMGVITMIVAVGGVQRIGKFCEALVPFMTILYLIAGLSIVVANFSAIPQAFNEIVTYAFAPAPALGGFAGAMVMTAIQMGMARGMLSNEAGLGTAPMIHASAETEHPFQQGLWGATEVFIDTTVVCTITALVILTSGVITNGNSGIELLLNGFATHYSPTVANAIISISITTFCLSTQIGFFIYFETALTDLFGRKVFQIIKWVYF
;
A
#
# COMPACT_ATOMS: atom_id res chain seq x y z
N MET A 1 2.80 -30.02 -19.10
CA MET A 1 3.50 -28.75 -19.15
C MET A 1 2.84 -27.68 -18.29
N PHE A 2 1.51 -27.59 -18.17
CA PHE A 2 0.78 -26.64 -17.31
C PHE A 2 1.00 -26.84 -15.80
N MET A 3 1.11 -28.07 -15.34
CA MET A 3 1.35 -28.38 -13.90
C MET A 3 2.74 -27.97 -13.40
N GLY A 4 3.75 -27.91 -14.26
CA GLY A 4 5.09 -27.49 -13.87
C GLY A 4 5.22 -25.97 -13.62
N LEU A 5 4.47 -25.15 -14.38
CA LEU A 5 4.45 -23.69 -14.21
C LEU A 5 3.74 -23.28 -12.92
N VAL A 6 2.60 -23.90 -12.63
CA VAL A 6 1.85 -23.67 -11.36
C VAL A 6 2.70 -24.05 -10.15
N GLY A 7 3.44 -25.15 -10.23
CA GLY A 7 4.32 -25.59 -9.14
C GLY A 7 5.51 -24.64 -8.90
N SER A 8 6.09 -24.07 -9.96
CA SER A 8 7.20 -23.12 -9.82
C SER A 8 6.77 -21.77 -9.25
N GLU A 9 5.61 -21.26 -9.65
CA GLU A 9 5.06 -20.02 -9.10
C GLU A 9 4.67 -20.17 -7.63
N MET A 10 4.07 -21.30 -7.24
CA MET A 10 3.80 -21.60 -5.83
C MET A 10 5.09 -21.64 -5.01
N CYS A 11 6.13 -22.32 -5.48
CA CYS A 11 7.41 -22.39 -4.77
C CYS A 11 8.08 -21.01 -4.60
N ILE A 12 7.97 -20.12 -5.59
CA ILE A 12 8.53 -18.75 -5.48
C ILE A 12 7.71 -17.94 -4.46
N ARG A 13 6.40 -18.05 -4.50
CA ARG A 13 5.51 -17.39 -3.53
C ARG A 13 5.76 -17.85 -2.11
N ASP A 14 5.91 -19.17 -1.89
CA ASP A 14 6.18 -19.75 -0.58
C ASP A 14 7.54 -19.32 -0.05
N ARG A 15 8.57 -19.28 -0.90
CA ARG A 15 9.91 -18.80 -0.51
C ARG A 15 9.88 -17.33 -0.13
N SER A 16 9.21 -16.49 -0.92
CA SER A 16 9.09 -15.06 -0.62
C SER A 16 8.30 -14.84 0.69
N ALA A 17 7.20 -15.55 0.88
CA ALA A 17 6.42 -15.51 2.11
C ALA A 17 7.23 -15.94 3.33
N SER A 18 8.01 -17.04 3.22
CA SER A 18 8.86 -17.53 4.30
C SER A 18 9.96 -16.54 4.68
N VAL A 19 10.62 -15.91 3.69
CA VAL A 19 11.63 -14.87 3.95
C VAL A 19 11.02 -13.67 4.66
N MET A 20 9.87 -13.19 4.18
CA MET A 20 9.14 -12.07 4.79
C MET A 20 8.70 -12.41 6.22
N GLY A 21 8.16 -13.62 6.45
CA GLY A 21 7.79 -14.11 7.77
C GLY A 21 8.97 -14.15 8.74
N VAL A 22 10.12 -14.65 8.32
CA VAL A 22 11.34 -14.67 9.14
C VAL A 22 11.82 -13.27 9.49
N ILE A 23 11.85 -12.34 8.53
CA ILE A 23 12.24 -10.95 8.80
C ILE A 23 11.26 -10.30 9.78
N THR A 24 9.95 -10.47 9.55
CA THR A 24 8.90 -9.96 10.44
C THR A 24 9.06 -10.53 11.85
N MET A 25 9.31 -11.83 11.97
CA MET A 25 9.55 -12.50 13.26
C MET A 25 10.76 -11.91 13.99
N ILE A 26 11.89 -11.73 13.30
CA ILE A 26 13.12 -11.17 13.90
C ILE A 26 12.88 -9.75 14.42
N VAL A 27 12.12 -8.94 13.70
CA VAL A 27 11.79 -7.57 14.10
C VAL A 27 10.78 -7.57 15.24
N ALA A 28 9.69 -8.33 15.11
CA ALA A 28 8.56 -8.34 16.02
C ALA A 28 8.89 -8.95 17.40
N VAL A 29 9.72 -9.99 17.46
CA VAL A 29 10.15 -10.60 18.74
C VAL A 29 10.90 -9.60 19.63
N GLY A 30 11.49 -8.56 19.06
CA GLY A 30 12.15 -7.48 19.80
C GLY A 30 11.20 -6.48 20.48
N GLY A 31 9.89 -6.61 20.29
CA GLY A 31 8.85 -5.75 20.88
C GLY A 31 8.66 -4.41 20.18
N VAL A 32 7.64 -3.66 20.64
CA VAL A 32 7.16 -2.41 20.03
C VAL A 32 8.28 -1.38 19.80
N GLN A 33 9.21 -1.23 20.73
CA GLN A 33 10.33 -0.27 20.59
C GLN A 33 11.27 -0.62 19.42
N ARG A 34 11.53 -1.93 19.21
CA ARG A 34 12.37 -2.37 18.08
C ARG A 34 11.64 -2.22 16.77
N ILE A 35 10.35 -2.50 16.75
CA ILE A 35 9.47 -2.27 15.60
C ILE A 35 9.49 -0.79 15.22
N GLY A 36 9.29 0.12 16.20
CA GLY A 36 9.34 1.56 15.96
C GLY A 36 10.63 2.01 15.31
N LYS A 37 11.79 1.63 15.85
CA LYS A 37 13.11 1.97 15.29
C LYS A 37 13.32 1.41 13.87
N PHE A 38 12.82 0.22 13.60
CA PHE A 38 12.91 -0.38 12.28
C PHE A 38 12.04 0.37 11.26
N CYS A 39 10.79 0.68 11.63
CA CYS A 39 9.87 1.43 10.77
C CYS A 39 10.33 2.88 10.57
N GLU A 40 10.91 3.53 11.59
CA GLU A 40 11.47 4.89 11.51
C GLU A 40 12.53 5.03 10.40
N ALA A 41 13.33 4.00 10.17
CA ALA A 41 14.32 4.01 9.09
C ALA A 41 13.72 3.55 7.74
N LEU A 42 12.89 2.50 7.76
CA LEU A 42 12.38 1.87 6.55
C LEU A 42 11.33 2.71 5.84
N VAL A 43 10.37 3.29 6.58
CA VAL A 43 9.22 3.98 5.99
C VAL A 43 9.63 5.25 5.24
N PRO A 44 10.45 6.16 5.76
CA PRO A 44 10.90 7.31 5.00
C PRO A 44 11.69 6.92 3.76
N PHE A 45 12.57 5.92 3.86
CA PHE A 45 13.35 5.43 2.73
C PHE A 45 12.46 4.96 1.57
N MET A 46 11.51 4.07 1.86
CA MET A 46 10.62 3.53 0.82
C MET A 46 9.73 4.61 0.21
N THR A 47 9.21 5.53 1.05
CA THR A 47 8.33 6.60 0.59
C THR A 47 9.08 7.60 -0.29
N ILE A 48 10.27 8.02 0.11
CA ILE A 48 11.10 8.94 -0.68
C ILE A 48 11.51 8.31 -2.00
N LEU A 49 11.95 7.05 -1.99
CA LEU A 49 12.31 6.31 -3.20
C LEU A 49 11.14 6.28 -4.20
N TYR A 50 9.96 5.91 -3.72
CA TYR A 50 8.76 5.83 -4.54
C TYR A 50 8.30 7.20 -5.06
N LEU A 51 8.30 8.22 -4.20
CA LEU A 51 7.91 9.57 -4.58
C LEU A 51 8.85 10.18 -5.61
N ILE A 52 10.17 10.06 -5.44
CA ILE A 52 11.13 10.57 -6.40
C ILE A 52 10.95 9.88 -7.76
N ALA A 53 10.82 8.56 -7.77
CA ALA A 53 10.64 7.80 -9.00
C ALA A 53 9.30 8.12 -9.69
N GLY A 54 8.20 8.19 -8.94
CA GLY A 54 6.89 8.54 -9.48
C GLY A 54 6.82 9.98 -9.97
N LEU A 55 7.35 10.93 -9.18
CA LEU A 55 7.36 12.34 -9.54
C LEU A 55 8.18 12.62 -10.80
N SER A 56 9.31 11.91 -11.00
CA SER A 56 10.10 12.04 -12.23
C SER A 56 9.31 11.69 -13.48
N ILE A 57 8.46 10.64 -13.42
CA ILE A 57 7.58 10.25 -14.53
C ILE A 57 6.51 11.32 -14.77
N VAL A 58 5.88 11.82 -13.69
CA VAL A 58 4.86 12.86 -13.79
C VAL A 58 5.43 14.15 -14.38
N VAL A 59 6.65 14.55 -13.97
CA VAL A 59 7.35 15.73 -14.52
C VAL A 59 7.72 15.52 -15.99
N ALA A 60 8.18 14.33 -16.36
CA ALA A 60 8.51 14.00 -17.76
C ALA A 60 7.27 14.07 -18.66
N ASN A 61 6.10 13.72 -18.15
CA ASN A 61 4.83 13.75 -18.86
C ASN A 61 3.94 14.95 -18.47
N PHE A 62 4.56 16.09 -18.11
CA PHE A 62 3.83 17.26 -17.58
C PHE A 62 2.70 17.75 -18.52
N SER A 63 2.91 17.67 -19.83
CA SER A 63 1.91 18.06 -20.84
C SER A 63 0.65 17.21 -20.82
N ALA A 64 0.72 15.96 -20.35
CA ALA A 64 -0.43 15.05 -20.25
C ALA A 64 -1.26 15.23 -18.96
N ILE A 65 -0.77 15.97 -17.97
CA ILE A 65 -1.46 16.16 -16.69
C ILE A 65 -2.85 16.81 -16.86
N PRO A 66 -3.04 17.89 -17.61
CA PRO A 66 -4.38 18.49 -17.79
C PRO A 66 -5.37 17.52 -18.41
N GLN A 67 -4.91 16.70 -19.36
CA GLN A 67 -5.74 15.67 -19.98
C GLN A 67 -6.11 14.58 -18.97
N ALA A 68 -5.18 14.10 -18.16
CA ALA A 68 -5.43 13.11 -17.11
C ALA A 68 -6.49 13.60 -16.10
N PHE A 69 -6.41 14.85 -15.67
CA PHE A 69 -7.43 15.43 -14.80
C PHE A 69 -8.80 15.53 -15.48
N ASN A 70 -8.82 15.93 -16.75
CA ASN A 70 -10.07 16.00 -17.51
C ASN A 70 -10.69 14.58 -17.67
N GLU A 71 -9.88 13.56 -17.90
CA GLU A 71 -10.33 12.17 -17.95
C GLU A 71 -10.90 11.70 -16.60
N ILE A 72 -10.22 11.98 -15.47
CA ILE A 72 -10.71 11.66 -14.14
C ILE A 72 -12.10 12.26 -13.92
N VAL A 73 -12.27 13.56 -14.17
CA VAL A 73 -13.55 14.25 -13.96
C VAL A 73 -14.61 13.75 -14.92
N THR A 74 -14.28 13.60 -16.20
CA THR A 74 -15.23 13.15 -17.22
C THR A 74 -15.73 11.75 -16.92
N TYR A 75 -14.84 10.80 -16.64
CA TYR A 75 -15.22 9.41 -16.37
C TYR A 75 -15.82 9.19 -14.96
N ALA A 76 -15.61 10.12 -14.02
CA ALA A 76 -16.30 10.06 -12.73
C ALA A 76 -17.80 10.33 -12.87
N PHE A 77 -18.22 11.14 -13.84
CA PHE A 77 -19.61 11.56 -14.03
C PHE A 77 -20.24 11.06 -15.33
N ALA A 78 -19.45 10.68 -16.32
CA ALA A 78 -19.97 10.07 -17.55
C ALA A 78 -20.15 8.56 -17.36
N PRO A 79 -21.29 7.99 -17.81
CA PRO A 79 -21.39 6.54 -17.91
C PRO A 79 -20.29 6.07 -18.87
N ALA A 80 -19.39 5.21 -18.36
CA ALA A 80 -18.43 4.54 -19.23
C ALA A 80 -19.19 3.92 -20.41
N PRO A 81 -18.72 4.04 -21.68
CA PRO A 81 -19.37 3.42 -22.82
C PRO A 81 -19.48 1.93 -22.52
N ALA A 82 -20.70 1.53 -22.17
CA ALA A 82 -20.95 0.21 -21.68
C ALA A 82 -20.74 -0.81 -22.78
N LEU A 83 -19.87 -1.73 -22.57
CA LEU A 83 -20.06 -3.08 -23.06
C LEU A 83 -21.35 -3.63 -22.38
N GLY A 84 -22.51 -3.17 -22.88
CA GLY A 84 -23.79 -3.85 -22.74
C GLY A 84 -24.42 -3.94 -21.35
N GLY A 85 -24.44 -2.90 -20.54
CA GLY A 85 -25.28 -2.96 -19.34
C GLY A 85 -25.06 -1.88 -18.28
N PHE A 86 -26.12 -1.23 -17.86
CA PHE A 86 -26.31 -0.42 -16.68
C PHE A 86 -25.16 0.55 -16.27
N ALA A 87 -25.15 1.72 -16.88
CA ALA A 87 -24.26 2.84 -16.51
C ALA A 87 -24.26 3.16 -14.99
N GLY A 88 -25.42 3.06 -14.35
CA GLY A 88 -25.55 3.27 -12.89
C GLY A 88 -24.82 2.25 -12.03
N ALA A 89 -24.75 1.00 -12.46
CA ALA A 89 -24.03 -0.04 -11.72
C ALA A 89 -22.51 0.17 -11.73
N MET A 90 -21.96 0.73 -12.79
CA MET A 90 -20.52 1.01 -12.89
C MET A 90 -20.09 2.16 -12.00
N VAL A 91 -20.88 3.25 -11.93
CA VAL A 91 -20.62 4.37 -11.01
C VAL A 91 -20.70 3.89 -9.55
N MET A 92 -21.70 3.10 -9.21
CA MET A 92 -21.82 2.53 -7.86
C MET A 92 -20.62 1.63 -7.52
N THR A 93 -20.17 0.80 -8.45
CA THR A 93 -18.99 -0.05 -8.25
C THR A 93 -17.72 0.79 -8.08
N ALA A 94 -17.53 1.84 -8.86
CA ALA A 94 -16.40 2.75 -8.72
C ALA A 94 -16.38 3.45 -7.36
N ILE A 95 -17.55 3.94 -6.90
CA ILE A 95 -17.70 4.55 -5.57
C ILE A 95 -17.40 3.51 -4.48
N GLN A 96 -18.00 2.32 -4.56
CA GLN A 96 -17.77 1.25 -3.57
C GLN A 96 -16.31 0.84 -3.50
N MET A 97 -15.65 0.64 -4.64
CA MET A 97 -14.24 0.26 -4.68
C MET A 97 -13.34 1.39 -4.19
N GLY A 98 -13.60 2.63 -4.59
CA GLY A 98 -12.84 3.80 -4.13
C GLY A 98 -12.97 4.01 -2.63
N MET A 99 -14.18 3.96 -2.09
CA MET A 99 -14.41 4.06 -0.65
C MET A 99 -13.78 2.92 0.12
N ALA A 100 -13.97 1.67 -0.31
CA ALA A 100 -13.40 0.50 0.36
C ALA A 100 -11.87 0.54 0.40
N ARG A 101 -11.22 0.95 -0.69
CA ARG A 101 -9.77 1.07 -0.76
C ARG A 101 -9.24 2.24 0.06
N GLY A 102 -9.89 3.40 -0.01
CA GLY A 102 -9.53 4.58 0.78
C GLY A 102 -9.71 4.35 2.29
N MET A 103 -10.81 3.72 2.71
CA MET A 103 -11.02 3.36 4.12
C MET A 103 -10.00 2.35 4.62
N LEU A 104 -9.61 1.39 3.80
CA LEU A 104 -8.60 0.39 4.15
C LEU A 104 -7.21 1.03 4.26
N SER A 105 -6.83 1.89 3.32
CA SER A 105 -5.52 2.56 3.32
C SER A 105 -5.35 3.48 4.53
N ASN A 106 -6.39 4.23 4.86
CA ASN A 106 -6.38 5.19 5.98
C ASN A 106 -6.78 4.57 7.32
N GLU A 107 -7.07 3.27 7.35
CA GLU A 107 -7.62 2.56 8.52
C GLU A 107 -8.86 3.25 9.13
N ALA A 108 -9.60 3.98 8.31
CA ALA A 108 -10.73 4.82 8.72
C ALA A 108 -11.90 3.94 9.20
N GLY A 109 -12.28 4.11 10.47
CA GLY A 109 -13.37 3.37 11.09
C GLY A 109 -13.02 1.94 11.53
N LEU A 110 -11.80 1.45 11.30
CA LEU A 110 -11.35 0.12 11.74
C LEU A 110 -10.92 0.10 13.21
N GLY A 111 -10.58 1.25 13.79
CA GLY A 111 -10.08 1.36 15.15
C GLY A 111 -8.63 0.93 15.35
N THR A 112 -7.93 0.56 14.29
CA THR A 112 -6.54 0.09 14.32
C THR A 112 -5.54 1.23 14.44
N ALA A 113 -5.71 2.33 13.72
CA ALA A 113 -4.85 3.51 13.81
C ALA A 113 -4.70 4.03 15.26
N PRO A 114 -5.75 4.19 16.07
CA PRO A 114 -5.60 4.58 17.48
C PRO A 114 -4.75 3.63 18.31
N MET A 115 -4.69 2.33 18.00
CA MET A 115 -3.89 1.36 18.75
C MET A 115 -2.39 1.66 18.61
N ILE A 116 -1.93 2.02 17.40
CA ILE A 116 -0.53 2.41 17.16
C ILE A 116 -0.26 3.79 17.74
N HIS A 117 -1.14 4.76 17.48
CA HIS A 117 -0.98 6.11 17.99
C HIS A 117 -0.95 6.19 19.54
N ALA A 118 -1.69 5.31 20.23
CA ALA A 118 -1.67 5.23 21.68
C ALA A 118 -0.32 4.76 22.27
N SER A 119 0.51 4.09 21.47
CA SER A 119 1.85 3.64 21.90
C SER A 119 2.94 4.71 21.76
N ALA A 120 2.63 5.86 21.16
CA ALA A 120 3.58 6.94 20.95
C ALA A 120 3.82 7.75 22.23
N GLU A 121 5.09 8.04 22.50
CA GLU A 121 5.49 8.91 23.61
C GLU A 121 5.35 10.38 23.16
N THR A 122 4.29 11.06 23.61
CA THR A 122 4.02 12.46 23.29
C THR A 122 3.68 13.26 24.53
N GLU A 123 4.05 14.53 24.55
CA GLU A 123 3.70 15.44 25.66
C GLU A 123 2.20 15.69 25.73
N HIS A 124 1.53 15.78 24.56
CA HIS A 124 0.10 16.02 24.44
C HIS A 124 -0.56 15.11 23.41
N PRO A 125 -1.71 14.50 23.70
CA PRO A 125 -2.47 13.68 22.74
C PRO A 125 -2.85 14.41 21.45
N PHE A 126 -3.04 15.73 21.52
CA PHE A 126 -3.35 16.56 20.35
C PHE A 126 -2.23 16.54 19.30
N GLN A 127 -0.97 16.51 19.71
CA GLN A 127 0.15 16.42 18.77
C GLN A 127 0.10 15.12 17.98
N GLN A 128 -0.21 14.02 18.65
CA GLN A 128 -0.35 12.73 17.98
C GLN A 128 -1.55 12.68 17.04
N GLY A 129 -2.64 13.36 17.40
CA GLY A 129 -3.79 13.51 16.49
C GLY A 129 -3.46 14.29 15.22
N LEU A 130 -2.63 15.34 15.31
CA LEU A 130 -2.14 16.08 14.14
C LEU A 130 -1.24 15.20 13.25
N TRP A 131 -0.41 14.35 13.83
CA TRP A 131 0.39 13.40 13.07
C TRP A 131 -0.49 12.42 12.29
N GLY A 132 -1.52 11.85 12.92
CA GLY A 132 -2.48 10.99 12.23
C GLY A 132 -3.19 11.68 11.05
N ALA A 133 -3.61 12.93 11.21
CA ALA A 133 -4.17 13.70 10.11
C ALA A 133 -3.17 13.96 8.97
N THR A 134 -1.91 14.24 9.32
CA THR A 134 -0.83 14.46 8.35
C THR A 134 -0.50 13.19 7.58
N GLU A 135 -0.46 12.04 8.26
CA GLU A 135 -0.22 10.73 7.66
C GLU A 135 -1.27 10.41 6.58
N VAL A 136 -2.56 10.53 6.92
CA VAL A 136 -3.67 10.33 5.98
C VAL A 136 -3.57 11.28 4.78
N PHE A 137 -3.20 12.53 5.00
CA PHE A 137 -3.03 13.50 3.92
C PHE A 137 -1.88 13.10 2.98
N ILE A 138 -0.73 12.70 3.52
CA ILE A 138 0.44 12.29 2.72
C ILE A 138 0.11 11.03 1.93
N ASP A 139 -0.46 10.00 2.56
CA ASP A 139 -0.79 8.75 1.90
C ASP A 139 -1.82 8.96 0.78
N THR A 140 -2.96 9.53 1.12
CA THR A 140 -4.08 9.62 0.19
C THR A 140 -3.92 10.74 -0.84
N THR A 141 -3.48 11.92 -0.41
CA THR A 141 -3.41 13.07 -1.31
C THR A 141 -2.11 13.10 -2.11
N VAL A 142 -0.97 12.74 -1.52
CA VAL A 142 0.31 12.81 -2.23
C VAL A 142 0.62 11.50 -2.93
N VAL A 143 0.75 10.39 -2.20
CA VAL A 143 1.21 9.11 -2.77
C VAL A 143 0.20 8.54 -3.76
N CYS A 144 -1.08 8.49 -3.42
CA CYS A 144 -2.10 7.95 -4.32
C CYS A 144 -2.30 8.82 -5.56
N THR A 145 -2.21 10.16 -5.44
CA THR A 145 -2.32 11.05 -6.59
C THR A 145 -1.14 10.87 -7.55
N ILE A 146 0.08 10.76 -7.05
CA ILE A 146 1.25 10.50 -7.89
C ILE A 146 1.10 9.16 -8.59
N THR A 147 0.66 8.11 -7.89
CA THR A 147 0.42 6.78 -8.47
C THR A 147 -0.61 6.84 -9.59
N ALA A 148 -1.74 7.53 -9.36
CA ALA A 148 -2.79 7.72 -10.37
C ALA A 148 -2.28 8.49 -11.58
N LEU A 149 -1.53 9.58 -11.36
CA LEU A 149 -0.95 10.35 -12.45
C LEU A 149 0.06 9.56 -13.27
N VAL A 150 0.92 8.76 -12.64
CA VAL A 150 1.85 7.87 -13.35
C VAL A 150 1.07 6.93 -14.30
N ILE A 151 0.00 6.32 -13.82
CA ILE A 151 -0.80 5.39 -14.63
C ILE A 151 -1.53 6.11 -15.76
N LEU A 152 -2.15 7.25 -15.47
CA LEU A 152 -2.94 8.00 -16.45
C LEU A 152 -2.07 8.66 -17.53
N THR A 153 -0.95 9.29 -17.13
CA THR A 153 -0.08 9.99 -18.07
C THR A 153 0.78 9.05 -18.91
N SER A 154 0.99 7.81 -18.47
CA SER A 154 1.72 6.80 -19.23
C SER A 154 0.89 6.08 -20.31
N GLY A 155 -0.44 6.26 -20.31
CA GLY A 155 -1.34 5.67 -21.32
C GLY A 155 -1.47 4.14 -21.26
N VAL A 156 -1.00 3.49 -20.20
CA VAL A 156 -0.97 2.02 -20.09
C VAL A 156 -2.32 1.38 -19.73
N ILE A 157 -3.34 2.18 -19.41
CA ILE A 157 -4.68 1.70 -19.02
C ILE A 157 -5.34 0.86 -20.10
N THR A 158 -5.07 1.16 -21.38
CA THR A 158 -5.68 0.47 -22.53
C THR A 158 -5.19 -0.95 -22.73
N ASN A 159 -4.12 -1.37 -22.05
CA ASN A 159 -3.48 -2.67 -22.27
C ASN A 159 -4.19 -3.84 -21.55
N GLY A 160 -5.28 -3.57 -20.82
CA GLY A 160 -6.05 -4.60 -20.10
C GLY A 160 -5.36 -5.19 -18.88
N ASN A 161 -4.20 -4.67 -18.48
CA ASN A 161 -3.48 -5.07 -17.28
C ASN A 161 -4.14 -4.50 -16.02
N SER A 162 -3.93 -5.13 -14.89
CA SER A 162 -4.51 -4.69 -13.61
C SER A 162 -3.49 -4.75 -12.47
N GLY A 163 -3.75 -3.98 -11.41
CA GLY A 163 -2.96 -4.01 -10.20
C GLY A 163 -1.50 -3.62 -10.41
N ILE A 164 -0.58 -4.47 -9.95
CA ILE A 164 0.87 -4.20 -9.95
C ILE A 164 1.44 -4.15 -11.38
N GLU A 165 0.92 -4.96 -12.29
CA GLU A 165 1.38 -4.97 -13.69
C GLU A 165 1.12 -3.63 -14.38
N LEU A 166 -0.01 -3.00 -14.09
CA LEU A 166 -0.35 -1.69 -14.62
C LEU A 166 0.65 -0.63 -14.14
N LEU A 167 0.98 -0.65 -12.85
CA LEU A 167 1.97 0.26 -12.28
C LEU A 167 3.36 0.02 -12.86
N LEU A 168 3.77 -1.23 -12.97
CA LEU A 168 5.06 -1.63 -13.51
C LEU A 168 5.22 -1.18 -14.97
N ASN A 169 4.19 -1.36 -15.78
CA ASN A 169 4.17 -0.88 -17.16
C ASN A 169 4.22 0.65 -17.22
N GLY A 170 3.54 1.34 -16.30
CA GLY A 170 3.63 2.80 -16.19
C GLY A 170 5.06 3.28 -15.91
N PHE A 171 5.78 2.62 -15.02
CA PHE A 171 7.18 2.92 -14.75
C PHE A 171 8.10 2.53 -15.91
N ALA A 172 7.81 1.45 -16.61
CA ALA A 172 8.58 0.98 -17.76
C ALA A 172 8.49 1.90 -18.99
N THR A 173 7.54 2.82 -19.04
CA THR A 173 7.49 3.85 -20.11
C THR A 173 8.60 4.87 -20.00
N HIS A 174 9.10 5.13 -18.80
CA HIS A 174 10.13 6.15 -18.54
C HIS A 174 11.48 5.53 -18.17
N TYR A 175 11.48 4.47 -17.38
CA TYR A 175 12.67 3.74 -16.97
C TYR A 175 12.89 2.50 -17.83
N SER A 176 14.14 2.01 -17.90
CA SER A 176 14.37 0.69 -18.50
C SER A 176 13.61 -0.38 -17.73
N PRO A 177 13.13 -1.46 -18.38
CA PRO A 177 12.36 -2.51 -17.71
C PRO A 177 13.02 -3.09 -16.46
N THR A 178 14.34 -3.22 -16.46
CA THR A 178 15.12 -3.72 -15.32
C THR A 178 15.07 -2.75 -14.15
N VAL A 179 15.21 -1.44 -14.39
CA VAL A 179 15.17 -0.41 -13.34
C VAL A 179 13.75 -0.25 -12.80
N ALA A 180 12.74 -0.23 -13.67
CA ALA A 180 11.34 -0.18 -13.26
C ALA A 180 10.98 -1.36 -12.36
N ASN A 181 11.34 -2.58 -12.77
CA ASN A 181 11.16 -3.79 -11.96
C ASN A 181 11.86 -3.68 -10.59
N ALA A 182 13.09 -3.20 -10.56
CA ALA A 182 13.84 -3.06 -9.30
C ALA A 182 13.16 -2.06 -8.36
N ILE A 183 12.80 -0.86 -8.84
CA ILE A 183 12.15 0.18 -8.04
C ILE A 183 10.82 -0.34 -7.47
N ILE A 184 9.96 -0.90 -8.32
CA ILE A 184 8.65 -1.37 -7.91
C ILE A 184 8.76 -2.57 -6.97
N SER A 185 9.64 -3.52 -7.24
CA SER A 185 9.83 -4.70 -6.38
C SER A 185 10.36 -4.31 -4.99
N ILE A 186 11.34 -3.40 -4.91
CA ILE A 186 11.85 -2.90 -3.63
C ILE A 186 10.74 -2.17 -2.88
N SER A 187 10.01 -1.26 -3.55
CA SER A 187 8.93 -0.49 -2.92
C SER A 187 7.83 -1.42 -2.39
N ILE A 188 7.33 -2.34 -3.19
CA ILE A 188 6.27 -3.26 -2.77
C ILE A 188 6.74 -4.16 -1.63
N THR A 189 7.95 -4.72 -1.72
CA THR A 189 8.49 -5.59 -0.66
C THR A 189 8.60 -4.85 0.66
N THR A 190 9.09 -3.61 0.65
CA THR A 190 9.21 -2.80 1.85
C THR A 190 7.86 -2.34 2.41
N PHE A 191 6.89 -1.99 1.54
CA PHE A 191 5.51 -1.70 1.95
C PHE A 191 4.83 -2.92 2.57
N CYS A 192 4.94 -4.10 1.96
CA CYS A 192 4.38 -5.33 2.51
C CYS A 192 5.01 -5.69 3.86
N LEU A 193 6.33 -5.52 4.00
CA LEU A 193 7.03 -5.80 5.24
C LEU A 193 6.59 -4.86 6.37
N SER A 194 6.51 -3.55 6.12
CA SER A 194 6.04 -2.59 7.11
C SER A 194 4.59 -2.84 7.53
N THR A 195 3.73 -3.18 6.58
CA THR A 195 2.32 -3.53 6.84
C THR A 195 2.21 -4.79 7.72
N GLN A 196 2.94 -5.85 7.40
CA GLN A 196 2.95 -7.07 8.23
C GLN A 196 3.41 -6.81 9.66
N ILE A 197 4.43 -5.97 9.82
CA ILE A 197 4.93 -5.59 11.16
C ILE A 197 3.88 -4.76 11.90
N GLY A 198 3.16 -3.86 11.22
CA GLY A 198 2.06 -3.08 11.80
C GLY A 198 0.92 -3.98 12.28
N PHE A 199 0.49 -4.94 11.46
CA PHE A 199 -0.54 -5.92 11.86
C PHE A 199 -0.15 -6.75 13.07
N PHE A 200 1.14 -7.02 13.26
CA PHE A 200 1.60 -7.70 14.48
C PHE A 200 1.32 -6.88 15.74
N ILE A 201 1.45 -5.56 15.70
CA ILE A 201 1.13 -4.68 16.83
C ILE A 201 -0.36 -4.76 17.17
N TYR A 202 -1.24 -4.76 16.16
CA TYR A 202 -2.67 -4.92 16.37
C TYR A 202 -3.01 -6.27 17.00
N PHE A 203 -2.39 -7.33 16.53
CA PHE A 203 -2.52 -8.66 17.10
C PHE A 203 -2.04 -8.74 18.55
N GLU A 204 -0.88 -8.13 18.87
CA GLU A 204 -0.33 -8.04 20.22
C GLU A 204 -1.29 -7.29 21.15
N THR A 205 -1.75 -6.12 20.75
CA THR A 205 -2.63 -5.27 21.55
C THR A 205 -3.95 -5.98 21.81
N ALA A 206 -4.62 -6.49 20.76
CA ALA A 206 -5.90 -7.16 20.89
C ALA A 206 -5.82 -8.42 21.78
N LEU A 207 -4.80 -9.26 21.60
CA LEU A 207 -4.64 -10.45 22.44
C LEU A 207 -4.29 -10.12 23.89
N THR A 208 -3.48 -9.09 24.08
CA THR A 208 -3.08 -8.69 25.45
C THR A 208 -4.26 -8.13 26.22
N ASP A 209 -5.13 -7.35 25.56
CA ASP A 209 -6.33 -6.78 26.18
C ASP A 209 -7.39 -7.84 26.46
N LEU A 210 -7.59 -8.81 25.56
CA LEU A 210 -8.63 -9.82 25.72
C LEU A 210 -8.21 -10.96 26.66
N PHE A 211 -7.00 -11.45 26.56
CA PHE A 211 -6.55 -12.69 27.22
C PHE A 211 -5.37 -12.49 28.19
N GLY A 212 -4.82 -11.30 28.21
CA GLY A 212 -3.67 -10.96 29.04
C GLY A 212 -2.31 -11.37 28.44
N ARG A 213 -1.25 -10.72 28.94
CA ARG A 213 0.12 -10.82 28.41
C ARG A 213 0.71 -12.24 28.43
N LYS A 214 0.28 -13.09 29.36
CA LYS A 214 0.78 -14.48 29.44
C LYS A 214 0.30 -15.31 28.26
N VAL A 215 -0.96 -15.16 27.87
CA VAL A 215 -1.54 -15.88 26.72
C VAL A 215 -0.94 -15.40 25.42
N PHE A 216 -0.75 -14.09 25.27
CA PHE A 216 -0.06 -13.53 24.12
C PHE A 216 1.34 -14.15 23.92
N GLN A 217 2.13 -14.29 25.00
CA GLN A 217 3.48 -14.86 24.89
C GLN A 217 3.53 -16.28 24.35
N ILE A 218 2.45 -17.05 24.56
CA ILE A 218 2.33 -18.41 24.02
C ILE A 218 1.85 -18.38 22.57
N ILE A 219 0.84 -17.56 22.29
CA ILE A 219 0.15 -17.55 20.99
C ILE A 219 0.89 -16.73 19.93
N LYS A 220 1.76 -15.79 20.31
CA LYS A 220 2.48 -14.93 19.35
C LYS A 220 3.20 -15.69 18.23
N TRP A 221 3.61 -16.93 18.48
CA TRP A 221 4.28 -17.78 17.49
C TRP A 221 3.36 -18.32 16.37
N VAL A 222 2.04 -18.25 16.60
CA VAL A 222 1.04 -18.65 15.59
C VAL A 222 0.88 -17.58 14.50
N TYR A 223 1.31 -16.33 14.77
CA TYR A 223 1.25 -15.25 13.80
C TYR A 223 2.25 -15.41 12.64
N PHE A 224 3.38 -16.06 12.89
CA PHE A 224 4.47 -16.25 11.94
C PHE A 224 4.42 -17.61 11.24
#